data_03c8f0c32c4709474aee09442a5b2725
#
_entry.id   03c8f0c32c4709474aee09442a5b2725
#
_cell.length_a   1.000
_cell.length_b   1.000
_cell.length_c   1.000
_cell.angle_alpha   90.00
_cell.angle_beta   90.00
_cell.angle_gamma   90.00
#
_symmetry.space_group_name_H-M   'P 1'
#
loop_
_entity.id
_entity.type
_entity.pdbx_description
1 polymer ?
#
loop_
_entity_poly.entity_id
_entity_poly.type
_entity_poly.pdbx_seq_one_letter_code
_entity_poly.pdbx_strand_id
1 'polypeptide(L)'
;MSMIVRSLIVACAICGMDLAICPAAEAQTQDHTRGFSIARVQYDGGGDWYSDPSSLPNLMAFLTEHTTIVMAKEPARVHIDDEDLFSHPYLYLTGHGNVRLSEPQVDRLRHYLDAGGFLHADDNYGMDESFRREMKRVYPSKDFVELPADHGLFNCHFEFAHGLPKIHEHDGQRPQALALFEEDRIVVLYTFEADLGDGWEDAHIHNDPEPSRLAALQMGTNIVVWALTH
;
A
#
# COMPACT_ATOMS: atom_id res chain seq x y z
N MET A 1 73.04 -50.43 52.79
CA MET A 1 71.78 -49.81 53.17
C MET A 1 71.56 -48.68 52.15
N SER A 2 70.78 -48.94 51.08
CA SER A 2 70.61 -48.04 50.01
C SER A 2 69.09 -47.78 49.80
N MET A 3 68.66 -46.57 50.02
CA MET A 3 67.27 -46.11 49.80
C MET A 3 67.10 -45.65 48.36
N ILE A 4 66.24 -46.32 47.66
CA ILE A 4 65.83 -45.95 46.29
C ILE A 4 64.67 -44.94 46.39
N VAL A 5 64.92 -43.73 45.95
CA VAL A 5 63.88 -42.69 45.80
C VAL A 5 63.24 -42.85 44.43
N ARG A 6 61.95 -43.19 44.39
CA ARG A 6 61.15 -43.22 43.15
C ARG A 6 60.53 -41.84 42.90
N SER A 7 60.97 -41.21 41.82
CA SER A 7 60.34 -40.01 41.34
C SER A 7 59.04 -40.32 40.60
N LEU A 8 57.97 -39.70 41.03
CA LEU A 8 56.65 -39.77 40.40
C LEU A 8 56.54 -38.61 39.34
N ILE A 9 56.44 -38.97 38.08
CA ILE A 9 56.19 -38.00 37.02
C ILE A 9 54.66 -37.88 36.91
N VAL A 10 54.12 -36.65 37.21
CA VAL A 10 52.75 -36.30 36.98
C VAL A 10 52.66 -35.71 35.60
N ALA A 11 52.01 -36.43 34.69
CA ALA A 11 51.70 -35.92 33.38
C ALA A 11 50.42 -35.04 33.45
N CYS A 12 50.57 -33.72 33.26
CA CYS A 12 49.44 -32.81 33.06
C CYS A 12 48.91 -32.99 31.65
N ALA A 13 47.72 -33.57 31.52
CA ALA A 13 46.97 -33.56 30.29
C ALA A 13 46.34 -32.16 30.11
N ILE A 14 46.84 -31.39 29.15
CA ILE A 14 46.23 -30.12 28.71
C ILE A 14 45.06 -30.49 27.82
N CYS A 15 43.84 -30.37 28.36
CA CYS A 15 42.62 -30.48 27.58
C CYS A 15 42.45 -29.19 26.76
N GLY A 16 42.74 -29.28 25.45
CA GLY A 16 42.49 -28.19 24.50
C GLY A 16 40.97 -28.04 24.36
N MET A 17 40.44 -26.95 24.87
CA MET A 17 39.08 -26.49 24.53
C MET A 17 39.14 -25.81 23.16
N ASP A 18 38.72 -26.52 22.11
CA ASP A 18 38.41 -25.92 20.84
C ASP A 18 37.21 -24.98 21.04
N LEU A 19 37.47 -23.67 21.08
CA LEU A 19 36.41 -22.66 20.93
C LEU A 19 35.93 -22.74 19.47
N ALA A 20 34.82 -23.43 19.24
CA ALA A 20 34.07 -23.31 18.01
C ALA A 20 33.61 -21.84 17.85
N ILE A 21 34.31 -21.10 17.03
CA ILE A 21 33.85 -19.77 16.56
C ILE A 21 32.61 -20.03 15.71
N CYS A 22 31.44 -19.84 16.34
CA CYS A 22 30.18 -19.77 15.60
C CYS A 22 30.29 -18.57 14.64
N PRO A 23 30.18 -18.74 13.30
CA PRO A 23 30.12 -17.59 12.43
C PRO A 23 28.87 -16.82 12.84
N ALA A 24 29.05 -15.56 13.24
CA ALA A 24 27.93 -14.65 13.40
C ALA A 24 27.18 -14.65 12.07
N ALA A 25 25.93 -15.10 12.09
CA ALA A 25 25.04 -14.91 10.98
C ALA A 25 25.00 -13.39 10.73
N GLU A 26 25.63 -12.95 9.63
CA GLU A 26 25.40 -11.62 9.10
C GLU A 26 23.89 -11.54 8.87
N ALA A 27 23.19 -10.87 9.78
CA ALA A 27 21.86 -10.40 9.52
C ALA A 27 22.00 -9.55 8.25
N GLN A 28 21.56 -10.08 7.12
CA GLN A 28 21.34 -9.32 5.93
C GLN A 28 20.33 -8.24 6.36
N THR A 29 20.84 -7.07 6.71
CA THR A 29 20.05 -5.86 6.74
C THR A 29 19.55 -5.70 5.32
N GLN A 30 18.33 -6.17 5.05
CA GLN A 30 17.58 -5.72 3.91
C GLN A 30 17.53 -4.20 4.09
N ASP A 31 18.30 -3.53 3.27
CA ASP A 31 18.23 -2.09 3.08
C ASP A 31 16.89 -1.83 2.38
N HIS A 32 15.81 -1.95 3.14
CA HIS A 32 14.53 -1.39 2.77
C HIS A 32 14.81 0.10 2.71
N THR A 33 14.95 0.62 1.51
CA THR A 33 15.08 2.04 1.23
C THR A 33 14.02 2.76 2.05
N ARG A 34 14.45 3.42 3.12
CA ARG A 34 13.64 3.97 4.19
C ARG A 34 12.76 5.07 3.63
N GLY A 35 11.56 4.73 3.19
CA GLY A 35 10.62 5.69 2.67
C GLY A 35 9.22 5.07 2.59
N PHE A 36 8.21 5.93 2.53
CA PHE A 36 6.84 5.53 2.31
C PHE A 36 6.69 4.97 0.88
N SER A 37 6.02 3.83 0.75
CA SER A 37 5.69 3.23 -0.54
C SER A 37 4.17 3.00 -0.62
N ILE A 38 3.61 3.29 -1.79
CA ILE A 38 2.25 2.89 -2.13
C ILE A 38 2.31 1.41 -2.54
N ALA A 39 1.51 0.56 -1.89
CA ALA A 39 1.48 -0.87 -2.20
C ALA A 39 0.28 -1.20 -3.11
N ARG A 40 0.55 -1.60 -4.34
CA ARG A 40 -0.46 -2.07 -5.27
C ARG A 40 -0.97 -3.44 -4.84
N VAL A 41 -2.28 -3.58 -4.68
CA VAL A 41 -2.91 -4.85 -4.29
C VAL A 41 -3.02 -5.77 -5.50
N GLN A 42 -2.41 -6.95 -5.38
CA GLN A 42 -2.65 -8.06 -6.28
C GLN A 42 -3.85 -8.85 -5.76
N TYR A 43 -4.99 -8.74 -6.43
CA TYR A 43 -6.23 -9.42 -6.05
C TYR A 43 -6.57 -10.56 -7.03
N ASP A 44 -7.39 -11.51 -6.57
CA ASP A 44 -7.91 -12.59 -7.37
C ASP A 44 -9.23 -12.20 -8.05
N GLY A 45 -9.70 -13.05 -8.98
CA GLY A 45 -11.00 -12.87 -9.64
C GLY A 45 -10.92 -12.63 -11.14
N GLY A 46 -9.71 -12.41 -11.67
CA GLY A 46 -9.47 -12.26 -13.11
C GLY A 46 -9.52 -10.81 -13.60
N GLY A 47 -9.62 -9.83 -12.70
CA GLY A 47 -9.37 -8.43 -13.05
C GLY A 47 -7.88 -8.15 -13.22
N ASP A 48 -7.56 -7.10 -13.96
CA ASP A 48 -6.19 -6.73 -14.32
C ASP A 48 -5.58 -5.73 -13.30
N TRP A 49 -5.43 -6.17 -12.06
CA TRP A 49 -4.81 -5.41 -10.96
C TRP A 49 -3.47 -4.73 -11.34
N TYR A 50 -2.85 -5.17 -12.43
CA TYR A 50 -1.57 -4.67 -12.96
C TYR A 50 -1.74 -3.58 -14.02
N SER A 51 -2.96 -3.12 -14.31
CA SER A 51 -3.22 -2.00 -15.23
C SER A 51 -2.46 -0.75 -14.78
N ASP A 52 -2.29 0.20 -15.67
CA ASP A 52 -1.66 1.51 -15.41
C ASP A 52 -0.26 1.39 -14.79
N PRO A 53 0.70 0.74 -15.47
CA PRO A 53 1.98 0.39 -14.88
C PRO A 53 2.85 1.60 -14.51
N SER A 54 2.71 2.74 -15.21
CA SER A 54 3.45 3.97 -14.91
C SER A 54 2.76 4.87 -13.89
N SER A 55 1.50 4.60 -13.52
CA SER A 55 0.68 5.45 -12.66
C SER A 55 1.30 5.69 -11.28
N LEU A 56 1.61 4.63 -10.54
CA LEU A 56 2.19 4.76 -9.20
C LEU A 56 3.61 5.33 -9.20
N PRO A 57 4.53 4.94 -10.10
CA PRO A 57 5.83 5.61 -10.23
C PRO A 57 5.70 7.12 -10.43
N ASN A 58 4.80 7.57 -11.30
CA ASN A 58 4.57 8.99 -11.57
C ASN A 58 3.96 9.71 -10.37
N LEU A 59 2.95 9.13 -9.71
CA LEU A 59 2.39 9.70 -8.48
C LEU A 59 3.44 9.81 -7.37
N MET A 60 4.28 8.78 -7.18
CA MET A 60 5.35 8.81 -6.18
C MET A 60 6.42 9.85 -6.49
N ALA A 61 6.76 10.05 -7.78
CA ALA A 61 7.65 11.14 -8.20
C ALA A 61 7.03 12.51 -7.89
N PHE A 62 5.75 12.70 -8.20
CA PHE A 62 5.03 13.94 -7.92
C PHE A 62 4.94 14.22 -6.41
N LEU A 63 4.66 13.20 -5.58
CA LEU A 63 4.70 13.31 -4.11
C LEU A 63 6.08 13.75 -3.60
N THR A 64 7.15 13.22 -4.17
CA THR A 64 8.52 13.59 -3.81
C THR A 64 8.82 15.07 -4.08
N GLU A 65 8.29 15.61 -5.17
CA GLU A 65 8.51 16.99 -5.58
C GLU A 65 7.65 18.00 -4.80
N HIS A 66 6.43 17.59 -4.40
CA HIS A 66 5.41 18.50 -3.87
C HIS A 66 5.11 18.32 -2.38
N THR A 67 5.74 17.34 -1.71
CA THR A 67 5.54 17.10 -0.27
C THR A 67 6.87 16.90 0.46
N THR A 68 6.81 16.80 1.78
CA THR A 68 7.96 16.43 2.62
C THR A 68 8.01 14.92 2.92
N ILE A 69 7.13 14.12 2.29
CA ILE A 69 7.10 12.67 2.49
C ILE A 69 8.34 12.06 1.84
N VAL A 70 9.12 11.33 2.62
CA VAL A 70 10.26 10.57 2.08
C VAL A 70 9.73 9.33 1.39
N MET A 71 9.73 9.33 0.07
CA MET A 71 9.22 8.21 -0.74
C MET A 71 10.27 7.13 -0.93
N ALA A 72 9.81 5.88 -1.00
CA ALA A 72 10.60 4.77 -1.54
C ALA A 72 10.88 5.00 -3.03
N LYS A 73 11.84 4.25 -3.59
CA LYS A 73 12.21 4.41 -5.02
C LYS A 73 11.15 3.86 -5.96
N GLU A 74 10.47 2.80 -5.55
CA GLU A 74 9.51 2.07 -6.37
C GLU A 74 8.24 1.78 -5.55
N PRO A 75 7.07 1.68 -6.21
CA PRO A 75 5.87 1.19 -5.54
C PRO A 75 6.05 -0.27 -5.10
N ALA A 76 5.45 -0.62 -3.98
CA ALA A 76 5.39 -2.00 -3.54
C ALA A 76 4.27 -2.75 -4.28
N ARG A 77 4.33 -4.08 -4.20
CA ARG A 77 3.25 -4.98 -4.62
C ARG A 77 2.97 -5.92 -3.47
N VAL A 78 1.71 -6.15 -3.16
CA VAL A 78 1.30 -6.99 -2.05
C VAL A 78 0.05 -7.79 -2.42
N HIS A 79 0.04 -9.06 -2.03
CA HIS A 79 -1.19 -9.87 -1.98
C HIS A 79 -1.78 -9.78 -0.57
N ILE A 80 -3.11 -9.90 -0.44
CA ILE A 80 -3.74 -9.80 0.90
C ILE A 80 -3.23 -10.87 1.88
N ASP A 81 -2.76 -12.00 1.35
CA ASP A 81 -2.21 -13.11 2.15
C ASP A 81 -0.73 -12.93 2.53
N ASP A 82 -0.02 -11.94 1.99
CA ASP A 82 1.41 -11.75 2.22
C ASP A 82 1.68 -11.36 3.69
N GLU A 83 2.78 -11.88 4.24
CA GLU A 83 3.14 -11.63 5.64
C GLU A 83 3.42 -10.15 5.92
N ASP A 84 3.94 -9.43 4.92
CA ASP A 84 4.32 -8.03 5.00
C ASP A 84 3.17 -7.04 4.72
N LEU A 85 1.93 -7.52 4.50
CA LEU A 85 0.75 -6.66 4.28
C LEU A 85 0.69 -5.50 5.30
N PHE A 86 0.90 -5.80 6.57
CA PHE A 86 0.83 -4.82 7.66
C PHE A 86 2.02 -3.84 7.72
N SER A 87 3.04 -4.06 6.88
CA SER A 87 4.15 -3.12 6.72
C SER A 87 3.83 -1.97 5.77
N HIS A 88 2.72 -2.06 5.05
CA HIS A 88 2.26 -1.07 4.08
C HIS A 88 1.06 -0.30 4.64
N PRO A 89 1.22 0.95 5.08
CA PRO A 89 0.10 1.72 5.65
C PRO A 89 -0.94 2.14 4.60
N TYR A 90 -0.60 2.10 3.32
CA TYR A 90 -1.44 2.53 2.20
C TYR A 90 -1.45 1.47 1.09
N LEU A 91 -2.64 0.95 0.83
CA LEU A 91 -2.90 0.04 -0.27
C LEU A 91 -3.60 0.78 -1.42
N TYR A 92 -3.22 0.46 -2.64
CA TYR A 92 -3.87 0.94 -3.87
C TYR A 92 -4.41 -0.24 -4.66
N LEU A 93 -5.69 -0.18 -5.01
CA LEU A 93 -6.39 -1.20 -5.78
C LEU A 93 -7.03 -0.55 -6.99
N THR A 94 -6.74 -1.05 -8.18
CA THR A 94 -7.31 -0.61 -9.45
C THR A 94 -7.42 -1.76 -10.42
N GLY A 95 -8.05 -1.56 -11.55
CA GLY A 95 -8.15 -2.49 -12.66
C GLY A 95 -9.56 -2.61 -13.22
N HIS A 96 -9.68 -3.34 -14.33
CA HIS A 96 -10.94 -3.65 -14.96
C HIS A 96 -11.44 -5.03 -14.52
N GLY A 97 -12.72 -5.16 -14.32
CA GLY A 97 -13.37 -6.45 -14.09
C GLY A 97 -13.42 -6.91 -12.64
N ASN A 98 -13.40 -8.24 -12.46
CA ASN A 98 -13.88 -8.82 -11.22
C ASN A 98 -12.81 -8.88 -10.13
N VAL A 99 -13.08 -8.24 -9.00
CA VAL A 99 -12.34 -8.39 -7.74
C VAL A 99 -12.96 -9.55 -6.95
N ARG A 100 -12.15 -10.44 -6.41
CA ARG A 100 -12.61 -11.54 -5.57
C ARG A 100 -11.65 -11.77 -4.41
N LEU A 101 -12.19 -11.89 -3.20
CA LEU A 101 -11.47 -12.24 -1.98
C LEU A 101 -11.95 -13.60 -1.45
N SER A 102 -11.03 -14.42 -0.99
CA SER A 102 -11.36 -15.61 -0.19
C SER A 102 -11.83 -15.20 1.22
N GLU A 103 -12.47 -16.10 1.97
CA GLU A 103 -12.89 -15.78 3.35
C GLU A 103 -11.70 -15.36 4.25
N PRO A 104 -10.53 -16.06 4.22
CA PRO A 104 -9.36 -15.60 4.97
C PRO A 104 -8.88 -14.20 4.56
N GLN A 105 -8.92 -13.86 3.26
CA GLN A 105 -8.53 -12.54 2.77
C GLN A 105 -9.50 -11.45 3.23
N VAL A 106 -10.80 -11.73 3.28
CA VAL A 106 -11.81 -10.81 3.82
C VAL A 106 -11.51 -10.48 5.28
N ASP A 107 -11.27 -11.51 6.11
CA ASP A 107 -10.96 -11.31 7.52
C ASP A 107 -9.63 -10.58 7.73
N ARG A 108 -8.62 -10.92 6.92
CA ARG A 108 -7.30 -10.29 7.00
C ARG A 108 -7.32 -8.83 6.55
N LEU A 109 -8.04 -8.51 5.46
CA LEU A 109 -8.21 -7.13 5.02
C LEU A 109 -8.96 -6.30 6.05
N ARG A 110 -10.03 -6.83 6.66
CA ARG A 110 -10.72 -6.17 7.77
C ARG A 110 -9.76 -5.86 8.91
N HIS A 111 -8.99 -6.85 9.36
CA HIS A 111 -8.03 -6.65 10.43
C HIS A 111 -6.96 -5.61 10.07
N TYR A 112 -6.47 -5.60 8.82
CA TYR A 112 -5.53 -4.59 8.34
C TYR A 112 -6.12 -3.18 8.43
N LEU A 113 -7.36 -2.99 7.96
CA LEU A 113 -8.05 -1.70 7.98
C LEU A 113 -8.36 -1.24 9.41
N ASP A 114 -8.82 -2.14 10.28
CA ASP A 114 -9.08 -1.86 11.69
C ASP A 114 -7.80 -1.52 12.47
N ALA A 115 -6.65 -2.09 12.06
CA ALA A 115 -5.35 -1.84 12.68
C ALA A 115 -4.68 -0.52 12.24
N GLY A 116 -5.33 0.30 11.41
CA GLY A 116 -4.81 1.59 10.97
C GLY A 116 -4.46 1.66 9.48
N GLY A 117 -4.60 0.57 8.74
CA GLY A 117 -4.38 0.56 7.30
C GLY A 117 -5.40 1.40 6.54
N PHE A 118 -5.04 1.80 5.32
CA PHE A 118 -5.88 2.55 4.40
C PHE A 118 -5.90 1.87 3.04
N LEU A 119 -7.10 1.72 2.45
CA LEU A 119 -7.28 1.21 1.10
C LEU A 119 -7.85 2.31 0.21
N HIS A 120 -7.11 2.70 -0.82
CA HIS A 120 -7.61 3.49 -1.93
C HIS A 120 -7.95 2.56 -3.09
N ALA A 121 -9.21 2.50 -3.47
CA ALA A 121 -9.66 1.84 -4.69
C ALA A 121 -9.98 2.91 -5.73
N ASP A 122 -9.47 2.75 -6.93
CA ASP A 122 -9.72 3.64 -8.07
C ASP A 122 -10.37 2.86 -9.20
N ASP A 123 -11.49 3.38 -9.70
CA ASP A 123 -12.31 2.69 -10.69
C ASP A 123 -11.82 2.94 -12.10
N ASN A 124 -11.21 1.93 -12.68
CA ASN A 124 -10.81 1.90 -14.09
C ASN A 124 -11.93 1.34 -15.00
N TYR A 125 -13.19 1.47 -14.58
CA TYR A 125 -14.36 0.95 -15.28
C TYR A 125 -14.55 -0.56 -15.19
N GLY A 126 -15.72 -0.94 -14.69
CA GLY A 126 -16.17 -2.32 -14.66
C GLY A 126 -15.82 -3.14 -13.41
N MET A 127 -15.14 -2.57 -12.41
CA MET A 127 -14.91 -3.27 -11.15
C MET A 127 -15.96 -2.94 -10.07
N ASP A 128 -16.80 -1.92 -10.23
CA ASP A 128 -17.70 -1.37 -9.20
C ASP A 128 -18.55 -2.43 -8.49
N GLU A 129 -19.28 -3.23 -9.26
CA GLU A 129 -20.17 -4.27 -8.67
C GLU A 129 -19.37 -5.26 -7.82
N SER A 130 -18.23 -5.72 -8.32
CA SER A 130 -17.41 -6.70 -7.63
C SER A 130 -16.70 -6.11 -6.42
N PHE A 131 -16.18 -4.89 -6.53
CA PHE A 131 -15.53 -4.20 -5.43
C PHE A 131 -16.51 -3.95 -4.27
N ARG A 132 -17.69 -3.38 -4.55
CA ARG A 132 -18.73 -3.17 -3.52
C ARG A 132 -19.18 -4.46 -2.86
N ARG A 133 -19.33 -5.55 -3.63
CA ARG A 133 -19.64 -6.88 -3.10
C ARG A 133 -18.58 -7.34 -2.10
N GLU A 134 -17.29 -7.23 -2.46
CA GLU A 134 -16.20 -7.65 -1.56
C GLU A 134 -16.12 -6.73 -0.32
N MET A 135 -16.26 -5.42 -0.48
CA MET A 135 -16.28 -4.50 0.66
C MET A 135 -17.46 -4.75 1.60
N LYS A 136 -18.62 -5.17 1.08
CA LYS A 136 -19.75 -5.57 1.93
C LYS A 136 -19.50 -6.85 2.71
N ARG A 137 -18.62 -7.74 2.24
CA ARG A 137 -18.11 -8.89 3.01
C ARG A 137 -17.09 -8.48 4.06
N VAL A 138 -16.22 -7.52 3.73
CA VAL A 138 -15.25 -6.95 4.70
C VAL A 138 -15.98 -6.24 5.83
N TYR A 139 -16.95 -5.39 5.52
CA TYR A 139 -17.76 -4.63 6.49
C TYR A 139 -19.26 -4.83 6.26
N PRO A 140 -19.86 -5.93 6.77
CA PRO A 140 -21.27 -6.25 6.50
C PRO A 140 -22.27 -5.20 7.01
N SER A 141 -21.90 -4.47 8.07
CA SER A 141 -22.77 -3.45 8.71
C SER A 141 -22.53 -2.03 8.19
N LYS A 142 -21.57 -1.80 7.32
CA LYS A 142 -21.23 -0.46 6.80
C LYS A 142 -21.67 -0.30 5.35
N ASP A 143 -22.02 0.91 4.99
CA ASP A 143 -22.31 1.32 3.62
C ASP A 143 -21.36 2.46 3.23
N PHE A 144 -21.06 2.58 1.94
CA PHE A 144 -20.30 3.70 1.43
C PHE A 144 -21.05 5.02 1.62
N VAL A 145 -20.33 6.02 2.12
CA VAL A 145 -20.82 7.39 2.29
C VAL A 145 -20.04 8.27 1.31
N GLU A 146 -20.77 9.06 0.53
CA GLU A 146 -20.13 10.04 -0.36
C GLU A 146 -19.57 11.20 0.45
N LEU A 147 -18.30 11.54 0.22
CA LEU A 147 -17.67 12.71 0.82
C LEU A 147 -18.20 13.98 0.17
N PRO A 148 -18.69 14.96 0.97
CA PRO A 148 -19.13 16.24 0.41
C PRO A 148 -17.94 17.04 -0.13
N ALA A 149 -18.16 17.93 -1.11
CA ALA A 149 -17.10 18.67 -1.78
C ALA A 149 -16.26 19.57 -0.85
N ASP A 150 -16.80 19.93 0.32
CA ASP A 150 -16.09 20.69 1.37
C ASP A 150 -15.35 19.82 2.38
N HIS A 151 -15.32 18.48 2.17
CA HIS A 151 -14.57 17.58 3.04
C HIS A 151 -13.08 17.92 3.02
N GLY A 152 -12.42 17.83 4.19
CA GLY A 152 -11.02 18.21 4.38
C GLY A 152 -10.02 17.51 3.43
N LEU A 153 -10.32 16.28 2.98
CA LEU A 153 -9.52 15.56 2.01
C LEU A 153 -9.30 16.37 0.72
N PHE A 154 -10.31 17.12 0.28
CA PHE A 154 -10.22 17.91 -0.96
C PHE A 154 -9.41 19.21 -0.82
N ASN A 155 -8.95 19.53 0.39
CA ASN A 155 -8.23 20.77 0.67
C ASN A 155 -6.99 20.58 1.56
N CYS A 156 -6.60 19.35 1.88
CA CYS A 156 -5.53 19.07 2.84
C CYS A 156 -4.13 19.44 2.34
N HIS A 157 -3.91 19.48 1.02
CA HIS A 157 -2.65 19.87 0.40
C HIS A 157 -2.88 20.75 -0.84
N PHE A 158 -3.64 20.29 -1.81
CA PHE A 158 -4.11 21.06 -2.97
C PHE A 158 -5.60 21.34 -2.83
N GLU A 159 -6.07 22.49 -3.38
CA GLU A 159 -7.46 22.91 -3.26
C GLU A 159 -8.31 22.39 -4.42
N PHE A 160 -9.38 21.66 -4.08
CA PHE A 160 -10.40 21.16 -5.01
C PHE A 160 -11.79 21.63 -4.57
N ALA A 161 -12.14 22.86 -4.94
CA ALA A 161 -13.41 23.50 -4.54
C ALA A 161 -14.67 22.72 -4.98
N HIS A 162 -14.54 21.82 -5.94
CA HIS A 162 -15.66 21.02 -6.48
C HIS A 162 -15.57 19.54 -6.12
N GLY A 163 -14.64 19.14 -5.21
CA GLY A 163 -14.43 17.75 -4.83
C GLY A 163 -13.64 16.96 -5.86
N LEU A 164 -13.95 15.67 -6.01
CA LEU A 164 -13.21 14.74 -6.85
C LEU A 164 -13.24 15.13 -8.34
N PRO A 165 -12.08 15.27 -9.03
CA PRO A 165 -12.05 15.49 -10.46
C PRO A 165 -12.43 14.23 -11.23
N LYS A 166 -13.01 14.39 -12.44
CA LYS A 166 -13.16 13.31 -13.41
C LYS A 166 -12.06 13.42 -14.46
N ILE A 167 -11.37 12.32 -14.72
CA ILE A 167 -10.26 12.28 -15.67
C ILE A 167 -10.73 11.73 -17.01
N HIS A 168 -11.33 10.53 -17.00
CA HIS A 168 -11.89 9.88 -18.19
C HIS A 168 -13.41 9.80 -18.15
N GLU A 169 -14.03 9.74 -19.34
CA GLU A 169 -15.45 9.50 -19.54
C GLU A 169 -15.68 8.06 -19.96
N HIS A 170 -16.47 7.31 -19.17
CA HIS A 170 -16.89 5.97 -19.53
C HIS A 170 -18.38 5.94 -19.90
N ASP A 171 -19.27 6.15 -18.94
CA ASP A 171 -20.72 6.04 -19.14
C ASP A 171 -21.49 7.32 -18.78
N GLY A 172 -20.80 8.45 -18.64
CA GLY A 172 -21.40 9.76 -18.37
C GLY A 172 -21.83 9.99 -16.92
N GLN A 173 -21.45 9.13 -15.99
CA GLN A 173 -21.69 9.35 -14.58
C GLN A 173 -20.69 10.37 -14.01
N ARG A 174 -21.10 11.07 -12.95
CA ARG A 174 -20.20 11.99 -12.25
C ARG A 174 -19.24 11.24 -11.34
N PRO A 175 -18.05 11.80 -11.08
CA PRO A 175 -17.12 11.20 -10.12
C PRO A 175 -17.68 11.31 -8.69
N GLN A 176 -17.40 10.30 -7.88
CA GLN A 176 -17.81 10.21 -6.47
C GLN A 176 -16.67 9.71 -5.62
N ALA A 177 -16.33 10.44 -4.58
CA ALA A 177 -15.44 9.94 -3.53
C ALA A 177 -16.28 9.24 -2.45
N LEU A 178 -16.26 7.93 -2.45
CA LEU A 178 -17.06 7.07 -1.59
C LEU A 178 -16.17 6.50 -0.48
N ALA A 179 -16.56 6.67 0.77
CA ALA A 179 -15.76 6.26 1.91
C ALA A 179 -16.45 5.21 2.79
N LEU A 180 -15.69 4.26 3.32
CA LEU A 180 -16.06 3.48 4.49
C LEU A 180 -15.30 4.01 5.70
N PHE A 181 -16.02 4.16 6.81
CA PHE A 181 -15.48 4.69 8.05
C PHE A 181 -15.37 3.62 9.13
N GLU A 182 -14.26 3.63 9.88
CA GLU A 182 -14.17 3.01 11.19
C GLU A 182 -14.03 4.13 12.21
N GLU A 183 -15.02 4.28 13.10
CA GLU A 183 -15.20 5.48 13.89
C GLU A 183 -15.24 6.74 13.00
N ASP A 184 -14.32 7.68 13.20
CA ASP A 184 -14.22 8.91 12.41
C ASP A 184 -13.13 8.83 11.32
N ARG A 185 -12.44 7.68 11.17
CA ARG A 185 -11.35 7.50 10.22
C ARG A 185 -11.85 6.87 8.92
N ILE A 186 -11.48 7.42 7.78
CA ILE A 186 -11.66 6.78 6.48
C ILE A 186 -10.72 5.57 6.41
N VAL A 187 -11.27 4.38 6.26
CA VAL A 187 -10.48 3.14 6.11
C VAL A 187 -10.43 2.68 4.67
N VAL A 188 -11.48 2.93 3.90
CA VAL A 188 -11.53 2.69 2.46
C VAL A 188 -12.00 3.96 1.79
N LEU A 189 -11.26 4.42 0.80
CA LEU A 189 -11.69 5.45 -0.14
C LEU A 189 -11.85 4.82 -1.52
N TYR A 190 -12.99 5.03 -2.15
CA TYR A 190 -13.28 4.57 -3.50
C TYR A 190 -13.57 5.76 -4.40
N THR A 191 -12.68 6.02 -5.35
CA THR A 191 -12.78 7.11 -6.34
C THR A 191 -13.54 6.62 -7.57
N PHE A 192 -14.85 6.41 -7.37
CA PHE A 192 -15.78 5.89 -8.39
C PHE A 192 -15.93 6.86 -9.54
N GLU A 193 -15.84 6.37 -10.77
CA GLU A 193 -15.98 7.15 -12.02
C GLU A 193 -14.97 8.31 -12.15
N ALA A 194 -13.85 8.28 -11.43
CA ALA A 194 -12.83 9.32 -11.48
C ALA A 194 -11.69 9.02 -12.43
N ASP A 195 -11.24 7.77 -12.42
CA ASP A 195 -10.14 7.26 -13.25
C ASP A 195 -8.82 8.00 -13.02
N LEU A 196 -8.49 8.17 -11.74
CA LEU A 196 -7.29 8.91 -11.35
C LEU A 196 -6.02 8.21 -11.84
N GLY A 197 -6.02 6.86 -11.83
CA GLY A 197 -4.91 6.02 -12.24
C GLY A 197 -4.44 6.32 -13.67
N ASP A 198 -5.37 6.47 -14.59
CA ASP A 198 -5.09 6.86 -15.98
C ASP A 198 -4.43 8.23 -16.07
N GLY A 199 -4.94 9.20 -15.29
CA GLY A 199 -4.35 10.53 -15.22
C GLY A 199 -2.94 10.56 -14.62
N TRP A 200 -2.55 9.56 -13.86
CA TRP A 200 -1.17 9.43 -13.34
C TRP A 200 -0.23 8.78 -14.35
N GLU A 201 -0.73 8.08 -15.37
CA GLU A 201 0.11 7.44 -16.38
C GLU A 201 0.96 8.40 -17.19
N ASP A 202 1.89 7.87 -17.96
CA ASP A 202 2.70 8.66 -18.88
C ASP A 202 1.82 9.38 -19.90
N ALA A 203 2.13 10.65 -20.17
CA ALA A 203 1.29 11.54 -20.99
C ALA A 203 0.89 11.00 -22.36
N HIS A 204 1.67 10.07 -22.91
CA HIS A 204 1.44 9.51 -24.23
C HIS A 204 0.52 8.28 -24.25
N ILE A 205 0.12 7.75 -23.07
CA ILE A 205 -0.71 6.53 -22.96
C ILE A 205 -2.15 6.88 -23.30
N HIS A 206 -2.78 7.76 -22.52
CA HIS A 206 -4.18 8.14 -22.73
C HIS A 206 -4.33 9.44 -23.52
N ASN A 207 -3.26 10.21 -23.69
CA ASN A 207 -3.21 11.54 -24.32
C ASN A 207 -4.10 12.56 -23.61
N ASP A 208 -4.27 12.42 -22.30
CA ASP A 208 -5.02 13.36 -21.49
C ASP A 208 -4.44 14.76 -21.54
N PRO A 209 -5.30 15.79 -21.52
CA PRO A 209 -4.83 17.15 -21.38
C PRO A 209 -3.99 17.34 -20.11
N GLU A 210 -2.90 18.10 -20.23
CA GLU A 210 -2.00 18.37 -19.08
C GLU A 210 -2.75 18.88 -17.83
N PRO A 211 -3.79 19.76 -17.91
CA PRO A 211 -4.55 20.14 -16.74
C PRO A 211 -5.29 19.00 -16.06
N SER A 212 -5.79 18.01 -16.82
CA SER A 212 -6.47 16.83 -16.27
C SER A 212 -5.47 15.91 -15.55
N ARG A 213 -4.32 15.66 -16.16
CA ARG A 213 -3.22 14.88 -15.54
C ARG A 213 -2.73 15.54 -14.27
N LEU A 214 -2.51 16.86 -14.30
CA LEU A 214 -2.09 17.60 -13.10
C LEU A 214 -3.16 17.49 -11.99
N ALA A 215 -4.44 17.63 -12.33
CA ALA A 215 -5.52 17.47 -11.35
C ALA A 215 -5.55 16.05 -10.75
N ALA A 216 -5.32 15.02 -11.56
CA ALA A 216 -5.22 13.64 -11.06
C ALA A 216 -4.06 13.47 -10.07
N LEU A 217 -2.86 13.94 -10.42
CA LEU A 217 -1.67 13.86 -9.54
C LEU A 217 -1.85 14.65 -8.24
N GLN A 218 -2.44 15.85 -8.32
CA GLN A 218 -2.76 16.66 -7.16
C GLN A 218 -3.80 15.98 -6.25
N MET A 219 -4.84 15.39 -6.82
CA MET A 219 -5.84 14.64 -6.04
C MET A 219 -5.23 13.39 -5.41
N GLY A 220 -4.42 12.63 -6.14
CA GLY A 220 -3.67 11.50 -5.57
C GLY A 220 -2.78 11.92 -4.40
N THR A 221 -2.15 13.10 -4.51
CA THR A 221 -1.36 13.68 -3.39
C THR A 221 -2.24 13.98 -2.18
N ASN A 222 -3.41 14.60 -2.37
CA ASN A 222 -4.34 14.84 -1.27
C ASN A 222 -4.76 13.54 -0.58
N ILE A 223 -5.08 12.51 -1.34
CA ILE A 223 -5.50 11.21 -0.79
C ILE A 223 -4.37 10.59 0.05
N VAL A 224 -3.13 10.60 -0.45
CA VAL A 224 -1.97 10.08 0.29
C VAL A 224 -1.70 10.91 1.55
N VAL A 225 -1.68 12.24 1.45
CA VAL A 225 -1.49 13.12 2.61
C VAL A 225 -2.58 12.89 3.65
N TRP A 226 -3.84 12.81 3.24
CA TRP A 226 -4.96 12.52 4.13
C TRP A 226 -4.78 11.20 4.87
N ALA A 227 -4.51 10.14 4.14
CA ALA A 227 -4.33 8.80 4.71
C ALA A 227 -3.19 8.69 5.73
N LEU A 228 -2.14 9.53 5.59
CA LEU A 228 -0.98 9.53 6.49
C LEU A 228 -1.14 10.47 7.70
N THR A 229 -2.18 11.30 7.71
CA THR A 229 -2.34 12.35 8.75
C THR A 229 -3.65 12.26 9.53
N HIS A 230 -4.59 11.44 9.12
CA HIS A 230 -5.92 11.26 9.72
C HIS A 230 -6.27 9.77 9.87
#